data_418e92e8bc4b728f81d26ee13b892799
#
_entry.id   418e92e8bc4b728f81d26ee13b892799
#
_cell.length_a   1.000
_cell.length_b   1.000
_cell.length_c   1.000
_cell.angle_alpha   90.00
_cell.angle_beta   90.00
_cell.angle_gamma   90.00
#
_symmetry.space_group_name_H-M   'P 1'
#
loop_
_entity.id
_entity.type
_entity.pdbx_description
1 polymer ?
#
loop_
_entity_poly.entity_id
_entity_poly.type
_entity_poly.pdbx_seq_one_letter_code
_entity_poly.pdbx_strand_id
1 'polypeptide(L)'
;FTVAGEKGARPVEEDPDPSQLVSVTLSVVGLDKDGKPQHWAPTQTIEVRKGTTADKVTYDYLKNNGLTYDAAGGYLSSITSPSQGLTLATAQVDGAYKWWQFFVNGQLSDKMANNVTLDENTTITWTYGGQDSSIPTPQNELVINPFAEHPNYEASWSGFGSGNSSTTTQSTPINSAALRWSVTEGTQNTPGFVSDQVIVHDTVYYVSGSTLKAVDAATGNLIASAQIGSKVSYFARPLY
;
A
#
# COMPACT_ATOMS: atom_id res chain seq x y z
N PHE A 1 48.52 15.21 8.27
CA PHE A 1 47.15 15.42 7.73
C PHE A 1 46.17 14.69 8.63
N THR A 2 45.51 15.42 9.49
CA THR A 2 44.47 14.92 10.35
C THR A 2 43.14 15.18 9.63
N VAL A 3 42.45 14.15 9.19
CA VAL A 3 41.06 14.29 8.70
C VAL A 3 40.17 14.13 9.91
N ALA A 4 39.76 15.25 10.48
CA ALA A 4 38.66 15.29 11.44
C ALA A 4 37.33 15.29 10.66
N GLY A 5 36.51 14.29 10.86
CA GLY A 5 35.20 14.19 10.24
C GLY A 5 34.49 12.94 10.71
N GLU A 6 34.18 12.85 12.01
CA GLU A 6 33.11 11.95 12.45
C GLU A 6 31.77 12.47 11.91
N LYS A 7 31.33 11.91 10.77
CA LYS A 7 29.94 11.99 10.41
C LYS A 7 29.18 11.21 11.48
N GLY A 8 28.39 11.92 12.26
CA GLY A 8 27.50 11.31 13.23
C GLY A 8 26.71 10.17 12.58
N ALA A 9 26.79 8.99 13.17
CA ALA A 9 25.97 7.86 12.79
C ALA A 9 24.51 8.32 12.80
N ARG A 10 23.79 8.13 11.69
CA ARG A 10 22.34 8.26 11.75
C ARG A 10 21.84 7.31 12.82
N PRO A 11 20.89 7.72 13.65
CA PRO A 11 20.22 6.79 14.53
C PRO A 11 19.76 5.61 13.69
N VAL A 12 20.19 4.40 14.05
CA VAL A 12 19.59 3.17 13.52
C VAL A 12 18.17 3.20 14.06
N GLU A 13 17.17 3.39 13.18
CA GLU A 13 15.80 3.09 13.55
C GLU A 13 15.77 1.59 13.81
N GLU A 14 15.75 1.23 15.09
CA GLU A 14 15.55 -0.16 15.48
C GLU A 14 14.20 -0.61 14.90
N ASP A 15 14.19 -1.79 14.26
CA ASP A 15 12.93 -2.42 13.86
C ASP A 15 11.97 -2.41 15.07
N PRO A 16 10.74 -1.96 14.90
CA PRO A 16 9.82 -1.85 16.03
C PRO A 16 9.65 -3.22 16.69
N ASP A 17 9.76 -3.24 18.01
CA ASP A 17 9.41 -4.43 18.80
C ASP A 17 8.02 -4.93 18.34
N PRO A 18 7.89 -6.19 17.89
CA PRO A 18 6.60 -6.73 17.42
C PRO A 18 5.47 -6.58 18.44
N SER A 19 5.79 -6.52 19.74
CA SER A 19 4.81 -6.25 20.81
C SER A 19 4.22 -4.84 20.76
N GLN A 20 4.85 -3.93 20.03
CA GLN A 20 4.42 -2.54 19.84
C GLN A 20 3.68 -2.33 18.51
N LEU A 21 3.41 -3.40 17.77
CA LEU A 21 2.66 -3.34 16.53
C LEU A 21 1.23 -3.85 16.73
N VAL A 22 0.33 -3.31 15.93
CA VAL A 22 -1.05 -3.78 15.80
C VAL A 22 -1.43 -3.82 14.33
N SER A 23 -2.25 -4.81 13.96
CA SER A 23 -2.76 -4.96 12.61
C SER A 23 -3.98 -4.07 12.39
N VAL A 24 -3.95 -3.26 11.33
CA VAL A 24 -5.07 -2.40 10.96
C VAL A 24 -5.53 -2.78 9.55
N THR A 25 -6.81 -3.15 9.45
CA THR A 25 -7.44 -3.44 8.16
C THR A 25 -8.21 -2.21 7.70
N LEU A 26 -7.88 -1.70 6.51
CA LEU A 26 -8.49 -0.50 5.93
C LEU A 26 -9.25 -0.83 4.66
N SER A 27 -10.39 -0.16 4.48
CA SER A 27 -11.15 -0.17 3.23
C SER A 27 -11.83 1.17 2.98
N VAL A 28 -12.03 1.50 1.70
CA VAL A 28 -12.75 2.71 1.26
C VAL A 28 -13.81 2.30 0.25
N VAL A 29 -15.05 2.58 0.58
CA VAL A 29 -16.21 2.30 -0.26
C VAL A 29 -16.84 3.61 -0.71
N GLY A 30 -16.59 3.97 -1.96
CA GLY A 30 -17.24 5.10 -2.64
C GLY A 30 -18.43 4.64 -3.48
N LEU A 31 -18.77 5.45 -4.47
CA LEU A 31 -19.83 5.15 -5.44
C LEU A 31 -19.23 5.04 -6.85
N ASP A 32 -19.86 4.24 -7.69
CA ASP A 32 -19.62 4.25 -9.13
C ASP A 32 -20.43 5.37 -9.83
N LYS A 33 -20.36 5.43 -11.15
CA LYS A 33 -21.06 6.43 -11.96
C LYS A 33 -22.57 6.31 -11.90
N ASP A 34 -23.06 5.12 -11.51
CA ASP A 34 -24.50 4.82 -11.36
C ASP A 34 -24.98 5.02 -9.92
N GLY A 35 -24.09 5.50 -9.04
CA GLY A 35 -24.39 5.73 -7.63
C GLY A 35 -24.41 4.46 -6.77
N LYS A 36 -23.84 3.35 -7.27
CA LYS A 36 -23.77 2.09 -6.52
C LYS A 36 -22.49 2.01 -5.70
N PRO A 37 -22.54 1.44 -4.49
CA PRO A 37 -21.36 1.28 -3.65
C PRO A 37 -20.31 0.38 -4.32
N GLN A 38 -19.06 0.84 -4.32
CA GLN A 38 -17.93 0.05 -4.79
C GLN A 38 -16.64 0.41 -4.02
N HIS A 39 -15.70 -0.52 -3.96
CA HIS A 39 -14.37 -0.22 -3.43
C HIS A 39 -13.65 0.79 -4.33
N TRP A 40 -13.12 1.85 -3.73
CA TRP A 40 -12.25 2.81 -4.37
C TRP A 40 -10.77 2.51 -4.15
N ALA A 41 -10.51 1.76 -3.09
CA ALA A 41 -9.21 1.18 -2.81
C ALA A 41 -9.39 -0.25 -2.27
N PRO A 42 -8.44 -1.16 -2.50
CA PRO A 42 -8.53 -2.53 -2.04
C PRO A 42 -8.48 -2.60 -0.51
N THR A 43 -9.17 -3.57 0.06
CA THR A 43 -9.02 -3.84 1.50
C THR A 43 -7.59 -4.30 1.78
N GLN A 44 -6.90 -3.62 2.69
CA GLN A 44 -5.52 -3.92 3.06
C GLN A 44 -5.38 -4.04 4.57
N THR A 45 -4.58 -5.00 5.00
CA THR A 45 -4.14 -5.10 6.40
C THR A 45 -2.68 -4.67 6.47
N ILE A 46 -2.40 -3.70 7.32
CA ILE A 46 -1.05 -3.16 7.55
C ILE A 46 -0.73 -3.21 9.03
N GLU A 47 0.55 -3.26 9.35
CA GLU A 47 1.01 -3.17 10.73
C GLU A 47 1.43 -1.73 11.06
N VAL A 48 0.96 -1.23 12.17
CA VAL A 48 1.27 0.11 12.66
C VAL A 48 1.69 0.07 14.11
N ARG A 49 2.47 1.05 14.54
CA ARG A 49 2.83 1.19 15.95
C ARG A 49 1.60 1.53 16.80
N LYS A 50 1.48 0.91 17.96
CA LYS A 50 0.49 1.30 18.98
C LYS A 50 0.61 2.80 19.26
N GLY A 51 -0.52 3.44 19.50
CA GLY A 51 -0.57 4.88 19.69
C GLY A 51 -0.65 5.71 18.41
N THR A 52 -0.56 5.08 17.22
CA THR A 52 -0.83 5.75 15.95
C THR A 52 -2.31 6.12 15.87
N THR A 53 -2.63 7.30 15.35
CA THR A 53 -4.03 7.72 15.18
C THR A 53 -4.60 7.24 13.84
N ALA A 54 -5.91 6.98 13.81
CA ALA A 54 -6.58 6.41 12.65
C ALA A 54 -6.54 7.33 11.41
N ASP A 55 -6.51 8.65 11.60
CA ASP A 55 -6.38 9.62 10.50
C ASP A 55 -5.04 9.47 9.76
N LYS A 56 -3.93 9.33 10.49
CA LYS A 56 -2.60 9.17 9.87
C LYS A 56 -2.56 7.93 8.99
N VAL A 57 -3.02 6.81 9.54
CA VAL A 57 -3.05 5.54 8.82
C VAL A 57 -3.98 5.62 7.59
N THR A 58 -5.14 6.28 7.76
CA THR A 58 -6.07 6.52 6.65
C THR A 58 -5.44 7.35 5.55
N TYR A 59 -4.77 8.46 5.90
CA TYR A 59 -4.20 9.37 4.91
C TYR A 59 -3.06 8.72 4.11
N ASP A 60 -2.23 7.93 4.77
CA ASP A 60 -1.18 7.16 4.10
C ASP A 60 -1.79 6.09 3.18
N TYR A 61 -2.81 5.37 3.67
CA TYR A 61 -3.53 4.38 2.85
C TYR A 61 -4.18 5.01 1.61
N LEU A 62 -4.84 6.17 1.74
CA LEU A 62 -5.44 6.87 0.60
C LEU A 62 -4.38 7.25 -0.45
N LYS A 63 -3.27 7.85 -0.01
CA LYS A 63 -2.16 8.25 -0.89
C LYS A 63 -1.55 7.04 -1.61
N ASN A 64 -1.28 5.97 -0.86
CA ASN A 64 -0.67 4.76 -1.39
C ASN A 64 -1.56 4.04 -2.42
N ASN A 65 -2.87 4.30 -2.39
CA ASN A 65 -3.83 3.77 -3.37
C ASN A 65 -4.19 4.80 -4.46
N GLY A 66 -3.42 5.88 -4.60
CA GLY A 66 -3.63 6.88 -5.65
C GLY A 66 -4.88 7.74 -5.48
N LEU A 67 -5.47 7.75 -4.28
CA LEU A 67 -6.60 8.60 -3.95
C LEU A 67 -6.11 9.94 -3.41
N THR A 68 -6.74 11.03 -3.87
CA THR A 68 -6.53 12.35 -3.28
C THR A 68 -7.70 12.73 -2.39
N TYR A 69 -7.47 13.58 -1.41
CA TYR A 69 -8.49 13.91 -0.41
C TYR A 69 -8.29 15.31 0.17
N ASP A 70 -9.39 15.86 0.70
CA ASP A 70 -9.37 17.03 1.58
C ASP A 70 -9.81 16.59 2.97
N ALA A 71 -9.05 16.97 3.98
CA ALA A 71 -9.30 16.60 5.36
C ALA A 71 -8.89 17.69 6.33
N ALA A 72 -9.62 17.79 7.45
CA ALA A 72 -9.28 18.65 8.57
C ALA A 72 -9.72 18.02 9.90
N GLY A 73 -8.83 18.00 10.89
CA GLY A 73 -9.16 17.50 12.24
C GLY A 73 -9.67 16.06 12.29
N GLY A 74 -9.18 15.20 11.41
CA GLY A 74 -9.63 13.81 11.33
C GLY A 74 -10.95 13.59 10.59
N TYR A 75 -11.52 14.64 10.00
CA TYR A 75 -12.70 14.59 9.15
C TYR A 75 -12.29 14.63 7.67
N LEU A 76 -12.77 13.68 6.87
CA LEU A 76 -12.61 13.68 5.43
C LEU A 76 -13.78 14.43 4.79
N SER A 77 -13.51 15.59 4.23
CA SER A 77 -14.52 16.40 3.52
C SER A 77 -14.71 15.95 2.08
N SER A 78 -13.66 15.42 1.45
CA SER A 78 -13.75 14.83 0.10
C SER A 78 -12.72 13.74 -0.11
N ILE A 79 -13.02 12.77 -0.99
CA ILE A 79 -12.05 11.87 -1.60
C ILE A 79 -12.27 11.89 -3.11
N THR A 80 -11.19 11.92 -3.86
CA THR A 80 -11.18 11.81 -5.33
C THR A 80 -10.53 10.50 -5.73
N SER A 81 -11.21 9.76 -6.58
CA SER A 81 -10.67 8.56 -7.22
C SER A 81 -10.37 8.87 -8.70
N PRO A 82 -9.09 9.02 -9.08
CA PRO A 82 -8.72 9.24 -10.48
C PRO A 82 -9.14 8.08 -11.39
N SER A 83 -9.07 6.83 -10.88
CA SER A 83 -9.47 5.64 -11.64
C SER A 83 -10.96 5.61 -11.98
N GLN A 84 -11.80 6.18 -11.12
CA GLN A 84 -13.23 6.32 -11.35
C GLN A 84 -13.58 7.64 -12.06
N GLY A 85 -12.67 8.60 -12.06
CA GLY A 85 -12.92 9.97 -12.53
C GLY A 85 -13.97 10.70 -11.68
N LEU A 86 -14.06 10.39 -10.40
CA LEU A 86 -15.09 10.91 -9.48
C LEU A 86 -14.46 11.55 -8.25
N THR A 87 -15.08 12.65 -7.81
CA THR A 87 -14.84 13.26 -6.50
C THR A 87 -16.15 13.20 -5.70
N LEU A 88 -16.11 12.57 -4.52
CA LEU A 88 -17.23 12.55 -3.60
C LEU A 88 -16.90 13.45 -2.41
N ALA A 89 -17.66 14.51 -2.27
CA ALA A 89 -17.48 15.51 -1.21
C ALA A 89 -18.73 15.58 -0.34
N THR A 90 -18.56 16.05 0.89
CA THR A 90 -19.69 16.38 1.77
C THR A 90 -20.60 17.39 1.07
N ALA A 91 -21.82 17.01 0.78
CA ALA A 91 -22.76 17.80 0.05
C ALA A 91 -24.22 17.41 0.35
N GLN A 92 -25.14 18.30 0.01
CA GLN A 92 -26.55 17.96 -0.08
C GLN A 92 -26.85 17.41 -1.48
N VAL A 93 -27.28 16.16 -1.56
CA VAL A 93 -27.60 15.46 -2.81
C VAL A 93 -29.05 14.97 -2.70
N ASP A 94 -29.90 15.36 -3.64
CA ASP A 94 -31.32 14.98 -3.67
C ASP A 94 -32.07 15.28 -2.35
N GLY A 95 -31.74 16.39 -1.70
CA GLY A 95 -32.36 16.80 -0.43
C GLY A 95 -31.80 16.12 0.82
N ALA A 96 -30.91 15.17 0.68
CA ALA A 96 -30.24 14.49 1.79
C ALA A 96 -28.76 14.88 1.90
N TYR A 97 -28.27 15.00 3.11
CA TYR A 97 -26.83 15.19 3.35
C TYR A 97 -26.10 13.88 3.11
N LYS A 98 -24.99 13.94 2.34
CA LYS A 98 -24.05 12.83 2.14
C LYS A 98 -22.65 13.26 2.51
N TRP A 99 -21.89 12.35 3.14
CA TRP A 99 -20.53 12.60 3.61
C TRP A 99 -19.75 11.29 3.74
N TRP A 100 -18.44 11.39 3.97
CA TRP A 100 -17.60 10.24 4.29
C TRP A 100 -17.80 9.84 5.74
N GLN A 101 -18.35 8.67 5.95
CA GLN A 101 -18.61 8.07 7.25
C GLN A 101 -17.43 7.21 7.69
N PHE A 102 -17.05 7.34 8.93
CA PHE A 102 -15.92 6.65 9.53
C PHE A 102 -16.40 5.54 10.45
N PHE A 103 -16.08 4.28 10.09
CA PHE A 103 -16.43 3.10 10.87
C PHE A 103 -15.17 2.49 11.49
N VAL A 104 -15.28 2.09 12.76
CA VAL A 104 -14.26 1.38 13.51
C VAL A 104 -14.86 0.05 13.96
N ASN A 105 -14.23 -1.06 13.61
CA ASN A 105 -14.70 -2.42 13.93
C ASN A 105 -16.19 -2.64 13.55
N GLY A 106 -16.59 -2.12 12.38
CA GLY A 106 -17.93 -2.25 11.84
C GLY A 106 -19.00 -1.33 12.47
N GLN A 107 -18.62 -0.47 13.41
CA GLN A 107 -19.52 0.49 14.06
C GLN A 107 -19.20 1.91 13.58
N LEU A 108 -20.25 2.70 13.32
CA LEU A 108 -20.06 4.12 13.03
C LEU A 108 -19.40 4.79 14.24
N SER A 109 -18.25 5.41 14.01
CA SER A 109 -17.50 6.04 15.09
C SER A 109 -18.19 7.34 15.55
N ASP A 110 -18.26 7.52 16.85
CA ASP A 110 -18.66 8.77 17.51
C ASP A 110 -17.50 9.76 17.64
N LYS A 111 -16.28 9.35 17.26
CA LYS A 111 -15.05 10.16 17.30
C LYS A 111 -14.55 10.46 15.90
N MET A 112 -13.90 11.61 15.76
CA MET A 112 -13.10 11.90 14.57
C MET A 112 -11.87 11.00 14.50
N ALA A 113 -11.39 10.69 13.30
CA ALA A 113 -10.30 9.74 13.12
C ALA A 113 -8.99 10.13 13.83
N ASN A 114 -8.71 11.42 14.00
CA ASN A 114 -7.56 11.91 14.76
C ASN A 114 -7.66 11.67 16.30
N ASN A 115 -8.86 11.35 16.80
CA ASN A 115 -9.13 11.06 18.20
C ASN A 115 -9.30 9.54 18.47
N VAL A 116 -9.06 8.71 17.46
CA VAL A 116 -9.03 7.25 17.60
C VAL A 116 -7.59 6.78 17.56
N THR A 117 -7.13 6.26 18.69
CA THR A 117 -5.79 5.68 18.86
C THR A 117 -5.84 4.19 18.59
N LEU A 118 -4.88 3.69 17.84
CA LEU A 118 -4.78 2.29 17.43
C LEU A 118 -3.86 1.55 18.42
N ASP A 119 -4.45 0.92 19.42
CA ASP A 119 -3.73 0.18 20.47
C ASP A 119 -3.95 -1.33 20.38
N GLU A 120 -4.88 -1.76 19.52
CA GLU A 120 -5.23 -3.15 19.26
C GLU A 120 -5.59 -3.34 17.78
N ASN A 121 -5.72 -4.59 17.36
CA ASN A 121 -6.12 -4.91 15.97
C ASN A 121 -7.47 -4.29 15.67
N THR A 122 -7.52 -3.48 14.61
CA THR A 122 -8.64 -2.61 14.31
C THR A 122 -9.01 -2.67 12.84
N THR A 123 -10.31 -2.70 12.55
CA THR A 123 -10.81 -2.52 11.17
C THR A 123 -11.34 -1.10 11.01
N ILE A 124 -10.85 -0.40 10.00
CA ILE A 124 -11.27 0.94 9.60
C ILE A 124 -11.93 0.86 8.25
N THR A 125 -13.16 1.36 8.17
CA THR A 125 -13.89 1.46 6.90
C THR A 125 -14.41 2.87 6.71
N TRP A 126 -14.07 3.47 5.58
CA TRP A 126 -14.66 4.73 5.14
C TRP A 126 -15.69 4.47 4.07
N THR A 127 -16.90 4.98 4.24
CA THR A 127 -17.99 4.85 3.26
C THR A 127 -18.58 6.21 2.92
N TYR A 128 -18.95 6.40 1.65
CA TYR A 128 -19.70 7.59 1.26
C TYR A 128 -21.19 7.31 1.27
N GLY A 129 -21.93 8.03 2.11
CA GLY A 129 -23.35 7.81 2.28
C GLY A 129 -24.06 8.91 3.05
N GLY A 130 -25.33 8.67 3.32
CA GLY A 130 -26.19 9.54 4.10
C GLY A 130 -26.32 9.10 5.56
N GLN A 131 -27.51 9.24 6.13
CA GLN A 131 -27.77 8.94 7.55
C GLN A 131 -27.84 7.43 7.89
N ASP A 132 -27.73 6.56 6.89
CA ASP A 132 -27.70 5.12 7.12
C ASP A 132 -26.39 4.74 7.80
N SER A 133 -26.48 4.24 9.02
CA SER A 133 -25.33 3.86 9.84
C SER A 133 -24.78 2.46 9.48
N SER A 134 -24.95 2.02 8.24
CA SER A 134 -24.50 0.70 7.78
C SER A 134 -23.39 0.83 6.73
N ILE A 135 -22.44 -0.11 6.78
CA ILE A 135 -21.45 -0.26 5.72
C ILE A 135 -22.15 -0.88 4.52
N PRO A 136 -22.23 -0.19 3.38
CA PRO A 136 -22.87 -0.75 2.19
C PRO A 136 -22.04 -1.92 1.64
N THR A 137 -22.71 -2.91 1.05
CA THR A 137 -22.02 -4.00 0.34
C THR A 137 -21.50 -3.49 -1.01
N PRO A 138 -20.19 -3.47 -1.25
CA PRO A 138 -19.64 -3.04 -2.53
C PRO A 138 -20.03 -3.99 -3.66
N GLN A 139 -20.23 -3.43 -4.85
CA GLN A 139 -20.56 -4.22 -6.06
C GLN A 139 -19.33 -4.93 -6.64
N ASN A 140 -18.13 -4.49 -6.26
CA ASN A 140 -16.87 -5.03 -6.71
C ASN A 140 -15.95 -5.29 -5.52
N GLU A 141 -15.15 -6.30 -5.64
CA GLU A 141 -13.95 -6.45 -4.85
C GLU A 141 -12.80 -5.85 -5.66
N LEU A 142 -12.25 -4.74 -5.21
CA LEU A 142 -11.12 -4.13 -5.89
C LEU A 142 -9.88 -4.99 -5.58
N VAL A 143 -9.59 -5.91 -6.48
CA VAL A 143 -8.32 -6.63 -6.43
C VAL A 143 -7.23 -5.63 -6.79
N ILE A 144 -6.23 -5.47 -5.91
CA ILE A 144 -5.02 -4.73 -6.26
C ILE A 144 -4.45 -5.38 -7.51
N ASN A 145 -4.37 -4.61 -8.59
CA ASN A 145 -3.56 -5.01 -9.73
C ASN A 145 -2.19 -4.32 -9.60
N PRO A 146 -1.19 -4.99 -9.03
CA PRO A 146 0.13 -4.39 -8.85
C PRO A 146 0.86 -4.19 -10.18
N PHE A 147 0.27 -4.67 -11.30
CA PHE A 147 0.80 -4.49 -12.64
C PHE A 147 0.09 -3.36 -13.41
N ALA A 148 -0.89 -2.68 -12.77
CA ALA A 148 -1.50 -1.49 -13.37
C ALA A 148 -0.50 -0.33 -13.40
N GLU A 149 -0.61 0.53 -14.40
CA GLU A 149 0.19 1.75 -14.46
C GLU A 149 -0.18 2.69 -13.29
N HIS A 150 0.83 3.10 -12.56
CA HIS A 150 0.71 4.08 -11.48
C HIS A 150 1.56 5.30 -11.82
N PRO A 151 1.01 6.29 -12.53
CA PRO A 151 1.79 7.40 -13.10
C PRO A 151 2.50 8.28 -12.07
N ASN A 152 2.15 8.15 -10.79
CA ASN A 152 2.73 8.94 -9.71
C ASN A 152 3.72 8.14 -8.84
N TYR A 153 4.07 6.92 -9.24
CA TYR A 153 5.02 6.11 -8.48
C TYR A 153 6.41 6.24 -9.05
N GLU A 154 7.35 6.56 -8.18
CA GLU A 154 8.78 6.47 -8.49
C GLU A 154 9.29 5.09 -8.07
N ALA A 155 10.02 4.42 -8.96
CA ALA A 155 10.63 3.16 -8.64
C ALA A 155 11.75 3.36 -7.61
N SER A 156 11.71 2.60 -6.54
CA SER A 156 12.80 2.55 -5.56
C SER A 156 14.02 1.84 -6.12
N TRP A 157 13.79 0.87 -7.01
CA TRP A 157 14.81 0.11 -7.73
C TRP A 157 14.28 -0.28 -9.10
N SER A 158 14.64 0.47 -10.13
CA SER A 158 14.07 0.36 -11.49
C SER A 158 14.73 -0.70 -12.38
N GLY A 159 15.61 -1.50 -11.84
CA GLY A 159 16.30 -2.56 -12.55
C GLY A 159 17.77 -2.71 -12.10
N PHE A 160 18.57 -3.46 -12.85
CA PHE A 160 19.96 -3.68 -12.52
C PHE A 160 20.72 -2.36 -12.37
N GLY A 161 21.35 -2.17 -11.23
CA GLY A 161 22.06 -0.93 -10.91
C GLY A 161 21.15 0.28 -10.70
N SER A 162 19.87 0.08 -10.39
CA SER A 162 18.87 1.15 -10.17
C SER A 162 18.69 2.08 -11.38
N GLY A 163 18.61 1.49 -12.58
CA GLY A 163 18.38 2.21 -13.83
C GLY A 163 19.60 2.85 -14.47
N ASN A 164 20.68 2.97 -13.75
CA ASN A 164 22.00 3.38 -14.28
C ASN A 164 22.97 2.21 -14.19
N SER A 165 23.90 2.11 -15.08
CA SER A 165 24.91 1.04 -15.11
C SER A 165 25.88 1.05 -13.90
N SER A 166 25.73 1.96 -12.98
CA SER A 166 26.49 2.04 -11.74
C SER A 166 25.66 1.51 -10.56
N THR A 167 26.25 0.66 -9.77
CA THR A 167 25.68 0.15 -8.53
C THR A 167 25.69 1.24 -7.46
N THR A 168 24.64 2.04 -7.41
CA THR A 168 24.43 2.99 -6.32
C THR A 168 23.25 2.56 -5.49
N THR A 169 23.44 2.43 -4.20
CA THR A 169 22.35 2.29 -3.25
C THR A 169 21.98 3.65 -2.69
N GLN A 170 20.70 3.93 -2.52
CA GLN A 170 20.26 5.15 -1.86
C GLN A 170 20.54 5.14 -0.35
N SER A 171 20.83 3.97 0.21
CA SER A 171 21.19 3.78 1.60
C SER A 171 22.56 3.09 1.71
N THR A 172 23.35 3.49 2.68
CA THR A 172 24.61 2.81 3.00
C THR A 172 24.31 1.43 3.57
N PRO A 173 24.97 0.35 3.09
CA PRO A 173 24.83 -0.95 3.68
C PRO A 173 25.16 -0.91 5.18
N ILE A 174 24.35 -1.59 5.96
CA ILE A 174 24.59 -1.78 7.39
C ILE A 174 25.77 -2.74 7.60
N ASN A 175 26.44 -2.65 8.74
CA ASN A 175 27.59 -3.50 9.07
C ASN A 175 27.23 -4.99 9.23
N SER A 176 25.95 -5.33 9.35
CA SER A 176 25.45 -6.69 9.40
C SER A 176 24.25 -6.84 8.47
N ALA A 177 24.22 -7.91 7.69
CA ALA A 177 23.09 -8.27 6.85
C ALA A 177 22.36 -9.45 7.50
N ALA A 178 21.06 -9.29 7.74
CA ALA A 178 20.18 -10.38 8.14
C ALA A 178 19.24 -10.73 6.98
N LEU A 179 19.05 -12.03 6.74
CA LEU A 179 18.05 -12.49 5.78
C LEU A 179 16.67 -12.20 6.33
N ARG A 180 15.94 -11.32 5.68
CA ARG A 180 14.59 -10.94 6.09
C ARG A 180 13.56 -11.99 5.68
N TRP A 181 13.63 -12.39 4.43
CA TRP A 181 12.79 -13.44 3.86
C TRP A 181 13.47 -14.04 2.63
N SER A 182 13.02 -15.21 2.21
CA SER A 182 13.45 -15.85 0.97
C SER A 182 12.27 -16.55 0.29
N VAL A 183 12.27 -16.52 -1.04
CA VAL A 183 11.33 -17.27 -1.87
C VAL A 183 12.12 -18.24 -2.71
N THR A 184 11.71 -19.49 -2.72
CA THR A 184 12.32 -20.53 -3.56
C THR A 184 11.46 -20.76 -4.80
N GLU A 185 12.05 -20.56 -5.96
CA GLU A 185 11.41 -20.79 -7.26
C GLU A 185 11.94 -22.08 -7.89
N GLY A 186 11.01 -22.93 -8.34
CA GLY A 186 11.36 -24.25 -8.89
C GLY A 186 11.57 -25.32 -7.82
N THR A 187 12.21 -26.41 -8.21
CA THR A 187 12.56 -27.54 -7.35
C THR A 187 14.04 -27.85 -7.45
N GLN A 188 14.56 -28.68 -6.55
CA GLN A 188 15.95 -29.11 -6.58
C GLN A 188 16.35 -29.75 -7.94
N ASN A 189 15.42 -30.45 -8.59
CA ASN A 189 15.64 -31.11 -9.88
C ASN A 189 15.22 -30.25 -11.09
N THR A 190 14.51 -29.16 -10.85
CA THR A 190 14.04 -28.24 -11.89
C THR A 190 14.18 -26.82 -11.34
N PRO A 191 15.37 -26.24 -11.37
CA PRO A 191 15.58 -24.88 -10.93
C PRO A 191 14.67 -23.92 -11.68
N GLY A 192 14.02 -23.03 -10.95
CA GLY A 192 13.26 -21.92 -11.54
C GLY A 192 14.20 -20.88 -12.12
N PHE A 193 13.83 -20.33 -13.26
CA PHE A 193 14.52 -19.18 -13.82
C PHE A 193 13.84 -17.92 -13.29
N VAL A 194 14.60 -17.08 -12.64
CA VAL A 194 14.14 -15.82 -12.05
C VAL A 194 14.87 -14.66 -12.73
N SER A 195 14.12 -13.67 -13.16
CA SER A 195 14.67 -12.42 -13.71
C SER A 195 15.34 -11.57 -12.62
N ASP A 196 16.00 -10.50 -13.05
CA ASP A 196 16.32 -9.39 -12.15
C ASP A 196 15.00 -8.82 -11.55
N GLN A 197 15.12 -8.18 -10.40
CA GLN A 197 14.01 -7.60 -9.67
C GLN A 197 13.92 -6.11 -9.92
N VAL A 198 12.68 -5.60 -9.86
CA VAL A 198 12.37 -4.18 -9.82
C VAL A 198 11.58 -3.92 -8.55
N ILE A 199 11.95 -2.89 -7.81
CA ILE A 199 11.26 -2.50 -6.57
C ILE A 199 10.57 -1.17 -6.81
N VAL A 200 9.25 -1.19 -6.65
CA VAL A 200 8.40 0.00 -6.73
C VAL A 200 7.65 0.10 -5.42
N HIS A 201 7.96 1.12 -4.63
CA HIS A 201 7.49 1.24 -3.25
C HIS A 201 7.78 -0.04 -2.45
N ASP A 202 6.77 -0.62 -1.83
CA ASP A 202 6.89 -1.81 -0.99
C ASP A 202 6.63 -3.11 -1.77
N THR A 203 6.74 -3.09 -3.10
CA THR A 203 6.49 -4.26 -3.94
C THR A 203 7.71 -4.60 -4.77
N VAL A 204 8.12 -5.87 -4.70
CA VAL A 204 9.18 -6.45 -5.53
C VAL A 204 8.53 -7.19 -6.70
N TYR A 205 8.88 -6.81 -7.91
CA TYR A 205 8.43 -7.45 -9.14
C TYR A 205 9.55 -8.28 -9.76
N TYR A 206 9.24 -9.50 -10.15
CA TYR A 206 10.16 -10.37 -10.86
C TYR A 206 9.41 -11.39 -11.72
N VAL A 207 10.10 -11.96 -12.68
CA VAL A 207 9.56 -13.02 -13.54
C VAL A 207 10.15 -14.36 -13.10
N SER A 208 9.30 -15.34 -12.87
CA SER A 208 9.68 -16.73 -12.64
C SER A 208 9.08 -17.63 -13.73
N GLY A 209 9.95 -18.16 -14.57
CA GLY A 209 9.52 -18.93 -15.76
C GLY A 209 8.71 -18.06 -16.74
N SER A 210 7.41 -18.28 -16.83
CA SER A 210 6.47 -17.52 -17.66
C SER A 210 5.50 -16.66 -16.85
N THR A 211 5.79 -16.46 -15.57
CA THR A 211 4.89 -15.79 -14.63
C THR A 211 5.56 -14.54 -14.08
N LEU A 212 4.96 -13.38 -14.29
CA LEU A 212 5.31 -12.16 -13.56
C LEU A 212 4.72 -12.27 -12.16
N LYS A 213 5.52 -11.99 -11.15
CA LYS A 213 5.13 -12.00 -9.74
C LYS A 213 5.36 -10.65 -9.10
N ALA A 214 4.46 -10.29 -8.21
CA ALA A 214 4.56 -9.16 -7.30
C ALA A 214 4.51 -9.69 -5.87
N VAL A 215 5.51 -9.36 -5.07
CA VAL A 215 5.61 -9.77 -3.67
C VAL A 215 5.84 -8.56 -2.79
N ASP A 216 5.34 -8.64 -1.58
CA ASP A 216 5.56 -7.62 -0.55
C ASP A 216 7.04 -7.57 -0.16
N ALA A 217 7.65 -6.38 -0.20
CA ALA A 217 9.08 -6.21 0.03
C ALA A 217 9.48 -6.45 1.50
N ALA A 218 8.56 -6.31 2.44
CA ALA A 218 8.84 -6.54 3.85
C ALA A 218 8.76 -8.01 4.24
N THR A 219 7.82 -8.76 3.66
CA THR A 219 7.48 -10.12 4.10
C THR A 219 7.79 -11.20 3.07
N GLY A 220 7.95 -10.84 1.78
CA GLY A 220 8.07 -11.79 0.67
C GLY A 220 6.77 -12.50 0.28
N ASN A 221 5.64 -12.12 0.87
CA ASN A 221 4.36 -12.71 0.55
C ASN A 221 3.92 -12.35 -0.87
N LEU A 222 3.38 -13.33 -1.59
CA LEU A 222 2.85 -13.11 -2.93
C LEU A 222 1.60 -12.22 -2.85
N ILE A 223 1.67 -11.06 -3.52
CA ILE A 223 0.55 -10.13 -3.66
C ILE A 223 -0.28 -10.54 -4.88
N ALA A 224 0.40 -10.74 -6.03
CA ALA A 224 -0.25 -11.08 -7.29
C ALA A 224 0.69 -11.83 -8.23
N SER A 225 0.10 -12.49 -9.23
CA SER A 225 0.85 -13.09 -10.33
C SER A 225 0.06 -13.01 -11.63
N ALA A 226 0.79 -12.89 -12.76
CA ALA A 226 0.21 -12.86 -14.09
C ALA A 226 1.03 -13.70 -15.07
N GLN A 227 0.36 -14.46 -15.93
CA GLN A 227 1.02 -15.17 -17.02
C GLN A 227 1.40 -14.18 -18.13
N ILE A 228 2.67 -14.20 -18.54
CA ILE A 228 3.21 -13.29 -19.56
C ILE A 228 3.52 -13.99 -20.89
N GLY A 229 2.86 -15.11 -21.17
CA GLY A 229 3.01 -15.89 -22.40
C GLY A 229 4.04 -17.01 -22.29
N SER A 230 5.02 -17.04 -23.19
CA SER A 230 6.06 -18.09 -23.22
C SER A 230 7.13 -17.85 -22.15
N LYS A 231 7.93 -18.88 -21.87
CA LYS A 231 9.06 -18.79 -20.94
C LYS A 231 9.98 -17.61 -21.31
N VAL A 232 10.32 -16.85 -20.28
CA VAL A 232 11.23 -15.73 -20.41
C VAL A 232 12.67 -16.23 -20.40
N SER A 233 13.52 -15.62 -21.20
CA SER A 233 14.96 -15.91 -21.22
C SER A 233 15.63 -15.48 -19.91
N TYR A 234 16.76 -16.10 -19.58
CA TYR A 234 17.62 -15.74 -18.45
C TYR A 234 18.00 -14.24 -18.36
N PHE A 235 17.93 -13.56 -19.50
CA PHE A 235 18.31 -12.14 -19.57
C PHE A 235 17.11 -11.20 -19.59
N ALA A 236 15.91 -11.73 -19.38
CA ALA A 236 14.75 -10.86 -19.28
C ALA A 236 14.82 -10.05 -17.98
N ARG A 237 14.60 -8.76 -18.11
CA ARG A 237 14.59 -7.82 -17.01
C ARG A 237 13.28 -7.06 -17.04
N PRO A 238 12.51 -7.06 -15.95
CA PRO A 238 11.42 -6.11 -15.83
C PRO A 238 11.99 -4.69 -15.89
N LEU A 239 11.28 -3.80 -16.55
CA LEU A 239 11.57 -2.37 -16.57
C LEU A 239 10.36 -1.65 -15.98
N TYR A 240 10.65 -0.63 -15.23
CA TYR A 240 9.65 0.32 -14.72
C TYR A 240 9.69 1.59 -15.58
#